data_5f167803afc8c8e17a43855928fd5b32
#
_entry.id   5f167803afc8c8e17a43855928fd5b32
#
_cell.length_a   1.000
_cell.length_b   1.000
_cell.length_c   1.000
_cell.angle_alpha   90.00
_cell.angle_beta   90.00
_cell.angle_gamma   90.00
#
_symmetry.space_group_name_H-M   'P 1'
#
loop_
_entity.id
_entity.type
_entity.pdbx_description
1 polymer ?
#
loop_
_entity_poly.entity_id
_entity_poly.type
_entity_poly.pdbx_seq_one_letter_code
_entity_poly.pdbx_strand_id
1 'polypeptide(L)'
;NASIVKTAASDNPGLVTASVSGDVLTLHFQPDQNGTANVTVTATSGGQTATDVFVVTVTEANDPPVVANPLGDVAADEDDADLTIDLSNVFNDIDDANASIVKTAVSGDSSLVAASVSGNALTLHYQGDQHGATTITVTGSSNGQTVDDVFNLTVSAVDDAPVTANPIADVAVNEDAADTTIDLANVFNDIDDANASI
;
A
#
# COMPACT_ATOMS: atom_id res chain seq x y z
N ASN A 1 -6.26 55.26 37.94
CA ASN A 1 -5.14 54.71 37.19
C ASN A 1 -5.67 53.92 36.02
N ALA A 2 -5.22 54.26 34.79
CA ALA A 2 -5.59 53.50 33.60
C ALA A 2 -5.05 52.05 33.73
N SER A 3 -5.88 51.03 33.47
CA SER A 3 -5.46 49.64 33.46
C SER A 3 -4.59 49.39 32.22
N ILE A 4 -3.58 48.55 32.35
CA ILE A 4 -2.76 48.13 31.22
C ILE A 4 -3.54 47.08 30.43
N VAL A 5 -3.80 47.38 29.12
CA VAL A 5 -4.38 46.44 28.15
C VAL A 5 -3.24 45.78 27.41
N LYS A 6 -3.29 44.45 27.31
CA LYS A 6 -2.27 43.65 26.62
C LYS A 6 -2.89 42.98 25.40
N THR A 7 -2.14 42.96 24.29
CA THR A 7 -2.49 42.23 23.05
C THR A 7 -1.28 41.52 22.53
N ALA A 8 -1.48 40.48 21.71
CA ALA A 8 -0.41 39.78 21.03
C ALA A 8 -0.77 39.50 19.58
N ALA A 9 0.24 39.48 18.73
CA ALA A 9 0.11 39.16 17.31
C ALA A 9 1.33 38.35 16.85
N SER A 10 1.11 37.34 16.03
CA SER A 10 2.15 36.61 15.31
C SER A 10 2.29 37.17 13.90
N ASP A 11 3.51 37.27 13.39
CA ASP A 11 3.79 37.62 11.99
C ASP A 11 3.53 36.42 11.04
N ASN A 12 3.43 35.20 11.59
CA ASN A 12 3.10 33.97 10.85
C ASN A 12 1.94 33.20 11.56
N PRO A 13 0.69 33.64 11.41
CA PRO A 13 -0.47 32.99 12.03
C PRO A 13 -0.77 31.59 11.45
N GLY A 14 -0.21 31.24 10.26
CA GLY A 14 -0.26 29.90 9.68
C GLY A 14 0.62 28.90 10.41
N LEU A 15 1.59 29.35 11.22
CA LEU A 15 2.45 28.54 12.06
C LEU A 15 1.98 28.56 13.53
N VAL A 16 1.80 29.77 14.07
CA VAL A 16 1.37 29.99 15.45
C VAL A 16 0.46 31.20 15.55
N THR A 17 -0.68 31.07 16.21
CA THR A 17 -1.50 32.21 16.60
C THR A 17 -1.26 32.57 18.06
N ALA A 18 -1.37 33.88 18.37
CA ALA A 18 -1.15 34.39 19.73
C ALA A 18 -2.39 35.14 20.23
N SER A 19 -2.79 34.90 21.47
CA SER A 19 -3.90 35.56 22.14
C SER A 19 -3.56 35.93 23.58
N VAL A 20 -4.18 36.98 24.11
CA VAL A 20 -3.98 37.40 25.50
C VAL A 20 -5.32 37.46 26.20
N SER A 21 -5.39 36.86 27.40
CA SER A 21 -6.52 36.98 28.32
C SER A 21 -6.00 37.35 29.72
N GLY A 22 -6.32 38.52 30.17
CA GLY A 22 -5.75 39.07 31.42
C GLY A 22 -4.22 39.21 31.32
N ASP A 23 -3.49 38.45 32.12
CA ASP A 23 -2.03 38.41 32.17
C ASP A 23 -1.45 37.16 31.49
N VAL A 24 -2.28 36.34 30.84
CA VAL A 24 -1.87 35.08 30.22
C VAL A 24 -1.80 35.26 28.70
N LEU A 25 -0.60 35.01 28.14
CA LEU A 25 -0.39 34.85 26.70
C LEU A 25 -0.55 33.38 26.37
N THR A 26 -1.40 33.06 25.38
CA THR A 26 -1.59 31.71 24.85
C THR A 26 -1.07 31.68 23.41
N LEU A 27 -0.20 30.73 23.10
CA LEU A 27 0.26 30.38 21.76
C LEU A 27 -0.48 29.10 21.32
N HIS A 28 -1.10 29.14 20.14
CA HIS A 28 -1.74 28.00 19.51
C HIS A 28 -0.96 27.65 18.24
N PHE A 29 -0.37 26.46 18.24
CA PHE A 29 0.42 25.94 17.12
C PHE A 29 -0.51 25.29 16.09
N GLN A 30 -0.24 25.52 14.82
CA GLN A 30 -0.98 24.88 13.74
C GLN A 30 -0.43 23.46 13.52
N PRO A 31 -1.28 22.45 13.26
CA PRO A 31 -0.83 21.10 12.98
C PRO A 31 0.01 21.07 11.69
N ASP A 32 0.98 20.16 11.64
CA ASP A 32 1.82 19.87 10.48
C ASP A 32 2.56 21.10 9.93
N GLN A 33 2.85 22.08 10.79
CA GLN A 33 3.58 23.30 10.43
C GLN A 33 4.85 23.42 11.26
N ASN A 34 5.97 23.66 10.59
CA ASN A 34 7.27 23.91 11.20
C ASN A 34 7.86 25.23 10.72
N GLY A 35 8.87 25.75 11.43
CA GLY A 35 9.54 26.99 11.07
C GLY A 35 9.64 27.99 12.24
N THR A 36 9.67 29.28 11.91
CA THR A 36 9.80 30.36 12.90
C THR A 36 8.75 31.43 12.70
N ALA A 37 8.34 32.05 13.81
CA ALA A 37 7.47 33.24 13.83
C ALA A 37 7.96 34.21 14.90
N ASN A 38 7.81 35.54 14.64
CA ASN A 38 7.95 36.55 15.67
C ASN A 38 6.58 36.83 16.28
N VAL A 39 6.51 36.73 17.59
CA VAL A 39 5.32 37.12 18.36
C VAL A 39 5.59 38.47 19.04
N THR A 40 4.77 39.45 18.71
CA THR A 40 4.81 40.78 19.30
C THR A 40 3.72 40.91 20.36
N VAL A 41 4.11 41.20 21.58
CA VAL A 41 3.21 41.55 22.68
C VAL A 41 3.21 43.07 22.88
N THR A 42 2.02 43.67 22.90
CA THR A 42 1.84 45.10 23.06
C THR A 42 1.08 45.39 24.35
N ALA A 43 1.63 46.25 25.20
CA ALA A 43 0.98 46.78 26.37
C ALA A 43 0.59 48.26 26.12
N THR A 44 -0.66 48.62 26.44
CA THR A 44 -1.20 49.96 26.26
C THR A 44 -1.77 50.50 27.56
N SER A 45 -1.37 51.71 27.98
CA SER A 45 -1.91 52.40 29.15
C SER A 45 -1.89 53.92 28.92
N GLY A 46 -3.00 54.62 29.17
CA GLY A 46 -3.08 56.08 29.01
C GLY A 46 -2.75 56.58 27.59
N GLY A 47 -2.97 55.76 26.54
CA GLY A 47 -2.64 56.07 25.14
C GLY A 47 -1.15 55.88 24.78
N GLN A 48 -0.30 55.44 25.71
CA GLN A 48 1.10 55.06 25.47
C GLN A 48 1.22 53.55 25.30
N THR A 49 2.16 53.12 24.45
CA THR A 49 2.40 51.69 24.14
C THR A 49 3.84 51.29 24.44
N ALA A 50 4.02 50.04 24.84
CA ALA A 50 5.32 49.37 24.88
C ALA A 50 5.15 48.00 24.20
N THR A 51 6.16 47.57 23.48
CA THR A 51 6.15 46.28 22.76
C THR A 51 7.32 45.44 23.20
N ASP A 52 7.08 44.12 23.23
CA ASP A 52 8.10 43.09 23.36
C ASP A 52 7.93 42.10 22.21
N VAL A 53 9.06 41.68 21.63
CA VAL A 53 9.05 40.76 20.48
C VAL A 53 9.96 39.59 20.82
N PHE A 54 9.44 38.37 20.63
CA PHE A 54 10.22 37.15 20.79
C PHE A 54 9.98 36.19 19.63
N VAL A 55 10.97 35.32 19.38
CA VAL A 55 10.93 34.27 18.36
C VAL A 55 10.33 33.01 18.93
N VAL A 56 9.38 32.45 18.21
CA VAL A 56 8.87 31.08 18.41
C VAL A 56 9.46 30.22 17.31
N THR A 57 10.10 29.10 17.69
CA THR A 57 10.58 28.09 16.77
C THR A 57 9.77 26.82 16.99
N VAL A 58 9.14 26.33 15.92
CA VAL A 58 8.45 25.04 15.88
C VAL A 58 9.32 24.11 15.04
N THR A 59 9.79 23.04 15.67
CA THR A 59 10.59 22.02 14.99
C THR A 59 9.68 21.00 14.33
N GLU A 60 10.11 20.53 13.18
CA GLU A 60 9.45 19.43 12.46
C GLU A 60 9.35 18.17 13.33
N ALA A 61 8.22 17.51 13.26
CA ALA A 61 8.00 16.19 13.84
C ALA A 61 7.57 15.28 12.67
N ASN A 62 8.25 14.14 12.51
CA ASN A 62 7.94 13.23 11.41
C ASN A 62 6.62 12.51 11.64
N ASP A 63 5.71 12.63 10.70
CA ASP A 63 4.44 11.91 10.65
C ASP A 63 4.58 10.58 9.89
N PRO A 64 3.71 9.58 10.10
CA PRO A 64 3.72 8.36 9.31
C PRO A 64 3.12 8.59 7.92
N PRO A 65 3.57 7.83 6.89
CA PRO A 65 2.89 7.82 5.61
C PRO A 65 1.45 7.34 5.74
N VAL A 66 0.59 7.75 4.81
CA VAL A 66 -0.83 7.37 4.76
C VAL A 66 -1.18 6.73 3.42
N VAL A 67 -2.22 5.88 3.39
CA VAL A 67 -2.80 5.39 2.14
C VAL A 67 -3.68 6.49 1.56
N ALA A 68 -3.22 7.12 0.50
CA ALA A 68 -3.93 8.23 -0.16
C ALA A 68 -4.94 7.73 -1.21
N ASN A 69 -4.58 6.68 -1.95
CA ASN A 69 -5.42 6.05 -2.96
C ASN A 69 -5.34 4.53 -2.82
N PRO A 70 -6.26 3.90 -2.05
CA PRO A 70 -6.25 2.47 -1.84
C PRO A 70 -6.36 1.68 -3.15
N LEU A 71 -5.67 0.55 -3.23
CA LEU A 71 -5.77 -0.40 -4.33
C LEU A 71 -7.11 -1.14 -4.25
N GLY A 72 -7.70 -1.40 -5.42
CA GLY A 72 -8.91 -2.22 -5.53
C GLY A 72 -8.59 -3.71 -5.58
N ASP A 73 -9.60 -4.53 -5.24
CA ASP A 73 -9.52 -5.98 -5.40
C ASP A 73 -9.24 -6.38 -6.86
N VAL A 74 -8.50 -7.47 -7.04
CA VAL A 74 -8.08 -8.00 -8.34
C VAL A 74 -8.73 -9.35 -8.58
N ALA A 75 -9.23 -9.57 -9.80
CA ALA A 75 -9.66 -10.87 -10.31
C ALA A 75 -8.89 -11.18 -11.58
N ALA A 76 -8.42 -12.43 -11.70
CA ALA A 76 -7.65 -12.95 -12.81
C ALA A 76 -8.01 -14.43 -13.03
N ASP A 77 -7.58 -14.98 -14.15
CA ASP A 77 -7.59 -16.43 -14.41
C ASP A 77 -6.19 -17.00 -14.18
N GLU A 78 -6.07 -18.32 -13.89
CA GLU A 78 -4.80 -18.94 -13.47
C GLU A 78 -3.68 -18.85 -14.53
N ASP A 79 -3.98 -18.88 -15.79
CA ASP A 79 -2.99 -18.80 -16.85
C ASP A 79 -2.80 -17.38 -17.43
N ASP A 80 -3.34 -16.37 -16.73
CA ASP A 80 -3.15 -14.99 -17.14
C ASP A 80 -1.68 -14.56 -17.07
N ALA A 81 -1.32 -13.63 -17.94
CA ALA A 81 0.00 -12.98 -17.88
C ALA A 81 0.12 -12.13 -16.60
N ASP A 82 1.36 -11.93 -16.17
CA ASP A 82 1.68 -11.07 -15.01
C ASP A 82 0.95 -9.73 -15.09
N LEU A 83 0.32 -9.33 -13.98
CA LEU A 83 -0.30 -8.02 -13.84
C LEU A 83 0.68 -7.03 -13.20
N THR A 84 0.83 -5.86 -13.82
CA THR A 84 1.60 -4.76 -13.23
C THR A 84 0.68 -3.63 -12.80
N ILE A 85 0.81 -3.19 -11.54
CA ILE A 85 0.02 -2.11 -10.93
C ILE A 85 0.97 -0.96 -10.55
N ASP A 86 0.60 0.28 -10.91
CA ASP A 86 1.37 1.47 -10.54
C ASP A 86 1.05 1.92 -9.11
N LEU A 87 2.08 1.96 -8.27
CA LEU A 87 2.02 2.39 -6.87
C LEU A 87 2.41 3.86 -6.67
N SER A 88 2.64 4.65 -7.72
CA SER A 88 3.20 6.01 -7.61
C SER A 88 2.35 6.96 -6.75
N ASN A 89 1.04 6.73 -6.68
CA ASN A 89 0.09 7.58 -5.96
C ASN A 89 -0.67 6.87 -4.83
N VAL A 90 -0.31 5.63 -4.49
CA VAL A 90 -1.00 4.86 -3.44
C VAL A 90 -0.75 5.46 -2.07
N PHE A 91 0.49 5.85 -1.79
CA PHE A 91 0.90 6.40 -0.50
C PHE A 91 1.24 7.89 -0.63
N ASN A 92 1.02 8.62 0.44
CA ASN A 92 1.44 10.01 0.61
C ASN A 92 2.04 10.20 2.01
N ASP A 93 2.99 11.13 2.11
CA ASP A 93 3.58 11.56 3.36
C ASP A 93 3.56 13.09 3.40
N ILE A 94 3.29 13.70 4.56
CA ILE A 94 3.19 15.15 4.66
C ILE A 94 4.56 15.80 4.78
N ASP A 95 5.53 15.09 5.33
CA ASP A 95 6.89 15.58 5.58
C ASP A 95 7.84 15.20 4.45
N ASP A 96 7.57 14.10 3.75
CA ASP A 96 8.45 13.52 2.73
C ASP A 96 7.83 13.53 1.34
N ALA A 97 8.69 13.65 0.32
CA ALA A 97 8.23 13.50 -1.06
C ALA A 97 7.77 12.06 -1.33
N ASN A 98 6.63 11.89 -2.02
CA ASN A 98 6.07 10.55 -2.37
C ASN A 98 7.07 9.65 -3.09
N ALA A 99 8.06 10.23 -3.79
CA ALA A 99 9.12 9.49 -4.48
C ALA A 99 10.13 8.84 -3.51
N SER A 100 10.23 9.31 -2.25
CA SER A 100 11.12 8.75 -1.23
C SER A 100 10.47 7.63 -0.43
N ILE A 101 9.13 7.44 -0.52
CA ILE A 101 8.43 6.34 0.15
C ILE A 101 8.86 5.01 -0.48
N VAL A 102 9.52 4.17 0.31
CA VAL A 102 9.90 2.81 -0.10
C VAL A 102 8.67 1.92 -0.06
N LYS A 103 8.47 1.14 -1.12
CA LYS A 103 7.31 0.25 -1.25
C LYS A 103 7.75 -1.20 -1.31
N THR A 104 7.05 -2.06 -0.58
CA THR A 104 7.23 -3.53 -0.62
C THR A 104 5.87 -4.19 -0.72
N ALA A 105 5.84 -5.45 -1.16
CA ALA A 105 4.61 -6.22 -1.21
C ALA A 105 4.84 -7.66 -0.76
N VAL A 106 3.80 -8.24 -0.16
CA VAL A 106 3.76 -9.64 0.27
C VAL A 106 2.41 -10.23 -0.13
N SER A 107 2.46 -11.42 -0.72
CA SER A 107 1.28 -12.26 -0.94
C SER A 107 1.01 -13.12 0.29
N GLY A 108 -0.26 -13.25 0.67
CA GLY A 108 -0.71 -14.18 1.71
C GLY A 108 -0.52 -15.65 1.31
N ASP A 109 -0.54 -15.93 -0.01
CA ASP A 109 -0.22 -17.24 -0.57
C ASP A 109 0.64 -17.08 -1.83
N SER A 110 1.95 -17.24 -1.67
CA SER A 110 2.90 -17.14 -2.78
C SER A 110 2.91 -18.37 -3.70
N SER A 111 2.25 -19.48 -3.32
CA SER A 111 2.04 -20.63 -4.19
C SER A 111 0.88 -20.44 -5.16
N LEU A 112 0.01 -19.46 -4.90
CA LEU A 112 -1.06 -19.02 -5.79
C LEU A 112 -0.60 -17.81 -6.63
N VAL A 113 -0.09 -16.77 -5.97
CA VAL A 113 0.40 -15.55 -6.63
C VAL A 113 1.64 -15.02 -5.92
N ALA A 114 2.73 -14.83 -6.65
CA ALA A 114 3.91 -14.15 -6.13
C ALA A 114 3.82 -12.64 -6.38
N ALA A 115 4.08 -11.84 -5.33
CA ALA A 115 4.08 -10.38 -5.40
C ALA A 115 5.51 -9.84 -5.29
N SER A 116 5.87 -8.88 -6.16
CA SER A 116 7.17 -8.20 -6.12
C SER A 116 7.01 -6.73 -6.45
N VAL A 117 7.88 -5.87 -5.87
CA VAL A 117 7.89 -4.44 -6.15
C VAL A 117 9.24 -4.02 -6.68
N SER A 118 9.25 -3.25 -7.77
CA SER A 118 10.43 -2.59 -8.32
C SER A 118 10.12 -1.11 -8.57
N GLY A 119 10.68 -0.23 -7.75
CA GLY A 119 10.33 1.19 -7.75
C GLY A 119 8.86 1.41 -7.41
N ASN A 120 8.07 1.89 -8.36
CA ASN A 120 6.62 2.08 -8.23
C ASN A 120 5.78 1.00 -8.93
N ALA A 121 6.39 -0.05 -9.45
CA ALA A 121 5.69 -1.12 -10.13
C ALA A 121 5.52 -2.32 -9.19
N LEU A 122 4.28 -2.67 -8.83
CA LEU A 122 3.92 -3.94 -8.22
C LEU A 122 3.64 -4.92 -9.35
N THR A 123 4.34 -6.05 -9.36
CA THR A 123 4.09 -7.16 -10.29
C THR A 123 3.48 -8.31 -9.51
N LEU A 124 2.34 -8.79 -9.99
CA LEU A 124 1.67 -10.01 -9.54
C LEU A 124 1.92 -11.09 -10.57
N HIS A 125 2.60 -12.16 -10.17
CA HIS A 125 2.92 -13.32 -10.99
C HIS A 125 2.02 -14.48 -10.56
N TYR A 126 1.10 -14.88 -11.43
CA TYR A 126 0.20 -16.01 -11.19
C TYR A 126 0.97 -17.32 -11.36
N GLN A 127 0.72 -18.27 -10.46
CA GLN A 127 1.30 -19.61 -10.59
C GLN A 127 0.42 -20.44 -11.51
N GLY A 128 1.02 -21.13 -12.49
CA GLY A 128 0.28 -21.97 -13.43
C GLY A 128 -0.50 -23.08 -12.70
N ASP A 129 -1.68 -23.39 -13.19
CA ASP A 129 -2.57 -24.41 -12.67
C ASP A 129 -2.95 -24.21 -11.18
N GLN A 130 -2.96 -22.94 -10.70
CA GLN A 130 -3.30 -22.62 -9.31
C GLN A 130 -4.42 -21.59 -9.25
N HIS A 131 -5.55 -21.98 -8.66
CA HIS A 131 -6.72 -21.13 -8.47
C HIS A 131 -7.14 -21.00 -7.01
N GLY A 132 -7.85 -19.94 -6.66
CA GLY A 132 -8.27 -19.67 -5.29
C GLY A 132 -8.29 -18.19 -4.97
N ALA A 133 -8.15 -17.85 -3.69
CA ALA A 133 -8.15 -16.47 -3.23
C ALA A 133 -7.06 -16.23 -2.19
N THR A 134 -6.42 -15.07 -2.27
CA THR A 134 -5.41 -14.62 -1.32
C THR A 134 -5.55 -13.11 -1.08
N THR A 135 -4.75 -12.56 -0.18
CA THR A 135 -4.61 -11.12 0.01
C THR A 135 -3.21 -10.67 -0.40
N ILE A 136 -3.12 -9.48 -0.96
CA ILE A 136 -1.84 -8.81 -1.20
C ILE A 136 -1.76 -7.64 -0.24
N THR A 137 -0.67 -7.60 0.54
CA THR A 137 -0.33 -6.47 1.41
C THR A 137 0.78 -5.67 0.76
N VAL A 138 0.53 -4.39 0.50
CA VAL A 138 1.52 -3.43 0.02
C VAL A 138 1.86 -2.48 1.16
N THR A 139 3.14 -2.41 1.54
CA THR A 139 3.62 -1.56 2.63
C THR A 139 4.37 -0.36 2.06
N GLY A 140 3.95 0.84 2.44
CA GLY A 140 4.68 2.09 2.24
C GLY A 140 5.49 2.42 3.50
N SER A 141 6.78 2.75 3.34
CA SER A 141 7.68 3.11 4.44
C SER A 141 8.38 4.43 4.17
N SER A 142 8.33 5.34 5.14
CA SER A 142 9.04 6.63 5.16
C SER A 142 9.65 6.86 6.53
N ASN A 143 10.93 7.23 6.62
CA ASN A 143 11.65 7.51 7.87
C ASN A 143 11.47 6.47 9.00
N GLY A 144 11.30 5.19 8.64
CA GLY A 144 11.12 4.08 9.58
C GLY A 144 9.70 3.89 10.10
N GLN A 145 8.74 4.71 9.65
CA GLN A 145 7.30 4.51 9.88
C GLN A 145 6.67 3.83 8.66
N THR A 146 5.60 3.06 8.87
CA THR A 146 4.96 2.26 7.81
C THR A 146 3.45 2.38 7.85
N VAL A 147 2.85 2.18 6.66
CA VAL A 147 1.41 1.98 6.49
C VAL A 147 1.18 0.88 5.48
N ASP A 148 0.15 0.07 5.70
CA ASP A 148 -0.23 -1.02 4.81
C ASP A 148 -1.50 -0.69 4.04
N ASP A 149 -1.51 -1.06 2.75
CA ASP A 149 -2.69 -1.17 1.91
C ASP A 149 -2.90 -2.64 1.55
N VAL A 150 -4.09 -3.18 1.81
CA VAL A 150 -4.41 -4.60 1.66
C VAL A 150 -5.61 -4.75 0.74
N PHE A 151 -5.48 -5.57 -0.29
CA PHE A 151 -6.56 -5.89 -1.20
C PHE A 151 -6.69 -7.40 -1.42
N ASN A 152 -7.89 -7.85 -1.82
CA ASN A 152 -8.14 -9.24 -2.14
C ASN A 152 -7.76 -9.52 -3.59
N LEU A 153 -7.24 -10.73 -3.82
CA LEU A 153 -6.96 -11.25 -5.14
C LEU A 153 -7.63 -12.62 -5.28
N THR A 154 -8.40 -12.78 -6.34
CA THR A 154 -9.07 -14.03 -6.70
C THR A 154 -8.57 -14.50 -8.05
N VAL A 155 -8.14 -15.75 -8.13
CA VAL A 155 -7.73 -16.43 -9.35
C VAL A 155 -8.76 -17.51 -9.65
N SER A 156 -9.37 -17.46 -10.83
CA SER A 156 -10.36 -18.44 -11.29
C SER A 156 -9.65 -19.61 -11.97
N ALA A 157 -10.22 -20.81 -11.84
CA ALA A 157 -9.77 -21.96 -12.60
C ALA A 157 -10.08 -21.79 -14.11
N VAL A 158 -9.18 -22.29 -14.94
CA VAL A 158 -9.35 -22.43 -16.40
C VAL A 158 -9.22 -23.92 -16.72
N ASP A 159 -10.16 -24.44 -17.51
CA ASP A 159 -10.16 -25.85 -17.91
C ASP A 159 -9.03 -26.14 -18.90
N ASP A 160 -8.07 -26.96 -18.50
CA ASP A 160 -6.95 -27.38 -19.31
C ASP A 160 -7.27 -28.62 -20.15
N ALA A 161 -6.49 -28.87 -21.19
CA ALA A 161 -6.68 -30.04 -22.02
C ALA A 161 -5.97 -31.27 -21.42
N PRO A 162 -6.61 -32.47 -21.45
CA PRO A 162 -5.97 -33.68 -20.98
C PRO A 162 -4.67 -33.99 -21.72
N VAL A 163 -3.68 -34.51 -21.00
CA VAL A 163 -2.38 -34.87 -21.56
C VAL A 163 -2.14 -36.37 -21.51
N THR A 164 -1.29 -36.88 -22.41
CA THR A 164 -0.86 -38.27 -22.36
C THR A 164 0.22 -38.44 -21.29
N ALA A 165 -0.15 -39.00 -20.14
CA ALA A 165 0.75 -39.23 -19.00
C ALA A 165 1.61 -40.50 -19.19
N ASN A 166 0.98 -41.59 -19.63
CA ASN A 166 1.65 -42.86 -19.86
C ASN A 166 1.30 -43.39 -21.27
N PRO A 167 2.12 -43.12 -22.29
CA PRO A 167 1.86 -43.57 -23.64
C PRO A 167 1.73 -45.08 -23.72
N ILE A 168 0.77 -45.54 -24.51
CA ILE A 168 0.61 -46.98 -24.80
C ILE A 168 1.80 -47.44 -25.64
N ALA A 169 2.42 -48.58 -25.21
CA ALA A 169 3.50 -49.19 -25.98
C ALA A 169 2.99 -49.80 -27.29
N ASP A 170 3.86 -49.88 -28.30
CA ASP A 170 3.56 -50.54 -29.54
C ASP A 170 3.17 -52.01 -29.32
N VAL A 171 2.14 -52.47 -29.99
CA VAL A 171 1.64 -53.83 -29.94
C VAL A 171 2.00 -54.57 -31.22
N ALA A 172 2.68 -55.69 -31.09
CA ALA A 172 2.97 -56.58 -32.20
C ALA A 172 2.40 -57.99 -31.91
N VAL A 173 1.59 -58.49 -32.81
CA VAL A 173 0.96 -59.85 -32.67
C VAL A 173 1.09 -60.60 -33.99
N ASN A 174 0.98 -61.91 -33.96
CA ASN A 174 0.88 -62.73 -35.19
C ASN A 174 -0.54 -62.65 -35.74
N GLU A 175 -0.70 -63.03 -37.01
CA GLU A 175 -2.03 -63.31 -37.59
C GLU A 175 -2.71 -64.44 -36.78
N ASP A 176 -3.99 -64.44 -36.65
CA ASP A 176 -4.81 -65.39 -35.88
C ASP A 176 -4.57 -65.30 -34.34
N ALA A 177 -3.91 -64.27 -33.82
CA ALA A 177 -3.79 -64.07 -32.37
C ALA A 177 -5.17 -63.79 -31.75
N ALA A 178 -5.34 -64.20 -30.48
CA ALA A 178 -6.52 -63.82 -29.70
C ALA A 178 -6.56 -62.32 -29.41
N ASP A 179 -7.78 -61.79 -29.16
CA ASP A 179 -7.99 -60.38 -28.77
C ASP A 179 -7.07 -59.99 -27.59
N THR A 180 -6.48 -58.82 -27.70
CA THR A 180 -5.65 -58.22 -26.68
C THR A 180 -6.35 -57.00 -26.06
N THR A 181 -6.41 -56.94 -24.75
CA THR A 181 -6.95 -55.81 -24.02
C THR A 181 -5.81 -54.91 -23.47
N ILE A 182 -5.99 -53.61 -23.57
CA ILE A 182 -5.05 -52.63 -23.00
C ILE A 182 -5.84 -51.83 -21.97
N ASP A 183 -5.28 -51.73 -20.76
CA ASP A 183 -5.82 -50.92 -19.70
C ASP A 183 -5.46 -49.45 -19.98
N LEU A 184 -6.45 -48.58 -20.03
CA LEU A 184 -6.28 -47.12 -20.29
C LEU A 184 -6.36 -46.28 -19.02
N ALA A 185 -6.51 -46.90 -17.84
CA ALA A 185 -6.81 -46.19 -16.59
C ALA A 185 -5.82 -45.09 -16.19
N ASN A 186 -4.59 -45.08 -16.72
CA ASN A 186 -3.57 -44.08 -16.40
C ASN A 186 -2.85 -43.59 -17.65
N VAL A 187 -3.44 -43.78 -18.82
CA VAL A 187 -2.85 -43.32 -20.08
C VAL A 187 -2.92 -41.79 -20.18
N PHE A 188 -4.03 -41.24 -19.76
CA PHE A 188 -4.28 -39.77 -19.79
C PHE A 188 -4.36 -39.23 -18.37
N ASN A 189 -4.03 -38.00 -18.24
CA ASN A 189 -4.21 -37.23 -17.01
C ASN A 189 -4.72 -35.83 -17.37
N ASP A 190 -5.54 -35.29 -16.51
CA ASP A 190 -6.03 -33.94 -16.56
C ASP A 190 -5.74 -33.26 -15.23
N ILE A 191 -5.40 -31.96 -15.22
CA ILE A 191 -5.05 -31.26 -14.00
C ILE A 191 -6.30 -30.80 -13.24
N ASP A 192 -7.38 -30.52 -13.98
CA ASP A 192 -8.64 -30.00 -13.43
C ASP A 192 -9.63 -31.10 -13.14
N ASP A 193 -9.59 -32.19 -13.92
CA ASP A 193 -10.53 -33.29 -13.85
C ASP A 193 -9.93 -34.57 -13.24
N ALA A 194 -10.72 -35.24 -12.43
CA ALA A 194 -10.33 -36.55 -11.91
C ALA A 194 -10.22 -37.56 -13.04
N ASN A 195 -9.11 -38.34 -13.09
CA ASN A 195 -8.83 -39.38 -14.10
C ASN A 195 -9.98 -40.37 -14.33
N ALA A 196 -10.94 -40.50 -13.40
CA ALA A 196 -12.11 -41.36 -13.54
C ALA A 196 -13.20 -40.77 -14.48
N SER A 197 -13.04 -39.51 -14.90
CA SER A 197 -13.97 -38.76 -15.76
C SER A 197 -13.50 -38.69 -17.20
N ILE A 198 -12.28 -39.11 -17.51
CA ILE A 198 -11.63 -39.09 -18.83
C ILE A 198 -11.77 -40.43 -19.56
#